data_f96f0ef41706363c68e1e656f0b6de5d
#
_entry.id   f96f0ef41706363c68e1e656f0b6de5d
#
_cell.length_a   1.000
_cell.length_b   1.000
_cell.length_c   1.000
_cell.angle_alpha   90.00
_cell.angle_beta   90.00
_cell.angle_gamma   90.00
#
_symmetry.space_group_name_H-M   'P 1'
#
loop_
_entity.id
_entity.type
_entity.pdbx_description
1 polymer ?
#
loop_
_entity_poly.entity_id
_entity_poly.type
_entity_poly.pdbx_seq_one_letter_code
_entity_poly.pdbx_strand_id
1 'polypeptide(L)'
;VDWIKYMYNGKVRFRPLKPFRHSISWDYLYEAGAVYGDGLKAGESGAEHHNTEGYDGTLTATRQDAQVSKDGITYRVGLMNVAENDPTNSYNDSDRDARGSEWNAIILPLHANAPSSFAYPEYADDPTPDWRSYTPDGNGFTDEDLHTDSSYGDGAYQWGQETNDTNTDSRLFRGYYGASGVYYFNSSDAYSYRG
;
A
#
# COMPACT_ATOMS: atom_id res chain seq x y z
N VAL A 1 1.00 -19.69 0.95
CA VAL A 1 0.49 -18.31 0.79
C VAL A 1 0.12 -18.12 -0.67
N ASP A 2 -1.12 -17.75 -0.91
CA ASP A 2 -1.62 -17.45 -2.25
C ASP A 2 -1.16 -16.06 -2.69
N TRP A 3 -0.92 -15.88 -3.99
CA TRP A 3 -0.39 -14.66 -4.55
C TRP A 3 -1.29 -14.12 -5.63
N ILE A 4 -1.52 -12.80 -5.60
CA ILE A 4 -2.16 -12.05 -6.67
C ILE A 4 -1.06 -11.59 -7.63
N LYS A 5 -1.19 -11.94 -8.91
CA LYS A 5 -0.36 -11.41 -9.99
C LYS A 5 -1.15 -10.35 -10.75
N TYR A 6 -0.57 -9.17 -10.92
CA TYR A 6 -1.23 -8.05 -11.59
C TYR A 6 -0.22 -7.21 -12.37
N MET A 7 -0.73 -6.24 -13.11
CA MET A 7 0.07 -5.24 -13.81
C MET A 7 -0.30 -3.85 -13.29
N TYR A 8 0.69 -3.06 -12.93
CA TYR A 8 0.51 -1.67 -12.55
C TYR A 8 1.65 -0.83 -13.12
N ASN A 9 1.31 0.28 -13.78
CA ASN A 9 2.27 1.18 -14.45
C ASN A 9 3.26 0.43 -15.35
N GLY A 10 2.77 -0.52 -16.16
CA GLY A 10 3.57 -1.32 -17.10
C GLY A 10 4.50 -2.36 -16.45
N LYS A 11 4.46 -2.55 -15.15
CA LYS A 11 5.26 -3.53 -14.42
C LYS A 11 4.40 -4.68 -13.93
N VAL A 12 4.87 -5.91 -14.12
CA VAL A 12 4.26 -7.09 -13.49
C VAL A 12 4.68 -7.13 -12.02
N ARG A 13 3.69 -7.25 -11.15
CA ARG A 13 3.86 -7.30 -9.71
C ARG A 13 3.18 -8.52 -9.11
N PHE A 14 3.63 -8.89 -7.93
CA PHE A 14 3.06 -9.97 -7.14
C PHE A 14 2.84 -9.48 -5.71
N ARG A 15 1.69 -9.78 -5.16
CA ARG A 15 1.34 -9.48 -3.79
C ARG A 15 0.79 -10.75 -3.13
N PRO A 16 1.17 -11.07 -1.89
CA PRO A 16 0.48 -12.12 -1.15
C PRO A 16 -0.98 -11.72 -0.92
N LEU A 17 -1.88 -12.68 -0.98
CA LEU A 17 -3.31 -12.44 -0.73
C LEU A 17 -3.53 -11.89 0.68
N LYS A 18 -2.85 -12.49 1.67
CA LYS A 18 -2.81 -12.01 3.05
C LYS A 18 -1.38 -11.62 3.43
N PRO A 19 -1.18 -10.66 4.32
CA PRO A 19 0.13 -10.41 4.92
C PRO A 19 0.70 -11.71 5.49
N PHE A 20 1.95 -11.98 5.21
CA PHE A 20 2.64 -13.17 5.72
C PHE A 20 3.49 -12.88 6.95
N ARG A 21 3.51 -11.63 7.38
CA ARG A 21 4.26 -11.17 8.55
C ARG A 21 3.56 -9.99 9.19
N HIS A 22 3.65 -9.88 10.50
CA HIS A 22 3.09 -8.79 11.31
C HIS A 22 4.14 -8.29 12.33
N SER A 23 3.79 -7.28 13.11
CA SER A 23 4.67 -6.68 14.13
C SER A 23 5.98 -6.14 13.56
N ILE A 24 5.89 -5.50 12.39
CA ILE A 24 7.00 -4.86 11.72
C ILE A 24 6.69 -3.37 11.57
N SER A 25 7.63 -2.52 12.00
CA SER A 25 7.54 -1.08 11.77
C SER A 25 7.89 -0.73 10.31
N TRP A 26 7.39 0.40 9.85
CA TRP A 26 7.77 0.94 8.56
C TRP A 26 9.27 1.28 8.54
N ASP A 27 9.80 1.85 9.63
CA ASP A 27 11.21 2.18 9.78
C ASP A 27 12.10 0.96 9.55
N TYR A 28 11.75 -0.18 10.13
CA TYR A 28 12.47 -1.43 9.89
C TYR A 28 12.45 -1.86 8.42
N LEU A 29 11.32 -1.73 7.75
CA LEU A 29 11.20 -2.06 6.32
C LEU A 29 12.04 -1.10 5.47
N TYR A 30 12.07 0.18 5.82
CA TYR A 30 12.88 1.18 5.12
C TYR A 30 14.37 0.88 5.26
N GLU A 31 14.85 0.60 6.47
CA GLU A 31 16.24 0.25 6.73
C GLU A 31 16.65 -1.08 6.06
N ALA A 32 15.70 -1.98 5.88
CA ALA A 32 15.89 -3.21 5.11
C ALA A 32 15.87 -3.00 3.57
N GLY A 33 15.61 -1.79 3.10
CA GLY A 33 15.52 -1.46 1.67
C GLY A 33 14.27 -1.98 0.98
N ALA A 34 13.18 -2.20 1.72
CA ALA A 34 11.98 -2.91 1.26
C ALA A 34 10.73 -2.03 1.15
N VAL A 35 10.84 -0.71 1.17
CA VAL A 35 9.69 0.19 1.08
C VAL A 35 9.39 0.57 -0.36
N TYR A 36 10.31 1.21 -1.06
CA TYR A 36 10.03 1.77 -2.39
C TYR A 36 10.29 0.78 -3.54
N GLY A 37 11.22 -0.15 -3.38
CA GLY A 37 11.51 -1.18 -4.38
C GLY A 37 11.99 -0.67 -5.74
N ASP A 38 12.42 0.59 -5.82
CA ASP A 38 12.86 1.25 -7.05
C ASP A 38 14.38 1.13 -7.29
N GLY A 39 15.13 0.74 -6.27
CA GLY A 39 16.58 0.60 -6.31
C GLY A 39 17.32 1.90 -6.06
N LEU A 40 16.61 2.96 -5.68
CA LEU A 40 17.19 4.26 -5.39
C LEU A 40 17.45 4.46 -3.89
N LYS A 41 18.22 5.48 -3.59
CA LYS A 41 18.50 5.93 -2.23
C LYS A 41 18.00 7.36 -2.07
N ALA A 42 17.46 7.73 -0.92
CA ALA A 42 17.04 9.10 -0.65
C ALA A 42 18.18 10.09 -0.94
N GLY A 43 17.85 11.17 -1.65
CA GLY A 43 18.80 12.16 -2.16
C GLY A 43 19.37 11.87 -3.55
N GLU A 44 19.10 10.71 -4.14
CA GLU A 44 19.40 10.44 -5.56
C GLU A 44 18.29 11.03 -6.46
N SER A 45 18.66 11.37 -7.70
CA SER A 45 17.67 11.83 -8.69
C SER A 45 16.66 10.72 -8.99
N GLY A 46 15.37 11.04 -8.92
CA GLY A 46 14.25 10.10 -9.03
C GLY A 46 13.76 9.54 -7.71
N ALA A 47 14.43 9.88 -6.60
CA ALA A 47 14.05 9.47 -5.25
C ALA A 47 13.48 10.62 -4.40
N GLU A 48 12.88 11.61 -5.05
CA GLU A 48 12.34 12.81 -4.38
C GLU A 48 11.18 12.47 -3.43
N HIS A 49 10.50 11.33 -3.66
CA HIS A 49 9.45 10.80 -2.81
C HIS A 49 9.96 9.98 -1.61
N HIS A 50 11.28 9.71 -1.54
CA HIS A 50 11.81 8.96 -0.40
C HIS A 50 11.87 9.85 0.84
N ASN A 51 11.08 9.52 1.85
CA ASN A 51 11.12 10.19 3.13
C ASN A 51 12.00 9.41 4.13
N THR A 52 12.90 10.13 4.81
CA THR A 52 13.78 9.58 5.85
C THR A 52 13.42 10.06 7.25
N GLU A 53 12.31 10.78 7.40
CA GLU A 53 11.83 11.16 8.73
C GLU A 53 11.18 9.94 9.39
N GLY A 54 11.75 9.50 10.50
CA GLY A 54 11.19 8.47 11.36
C GLY A 54 10.66 9.07 12.64
N TYR A 55 9.80 8.36 13.35
CA TYR A 55 9.20 8.84 14.60
C TYR A 55 10.26 9.10 15.69
N ASP A 56 11.28 8.28 15.77
CA ASP A 56 12.36 8.39 16.74
C ASP A 56 13.57 9.19 16.20
N GLY A 57 13.43 9.86 15.08
CA GLY A 57 14.45 10.68 14.45
C GLY A 57 14.70 10.32 12.98
N THR A 58 15.67 10.99 12.36
CA THR A 58 15.97 10.77 10.94
C THR A 58 16.60 9.41 10.72
N LEU A 59 15.99 8.61 9.84
CA LEU A 59 16.51 7.32 9.42
C LEU A 59 17.73 7.47 8.52
N THR A 60 18.62 6.51 8.59
CA THR A 60 19.75 6.45 7.66
C THR A 60 19.23 6.17 6.26
N ALA A 61 19.50 7.07 5.31
CA ALA A 61 19.13 6.87 3.92
C ALA A 61 19.69 5.54 3.42
N THR A 62 18.81 4.61 3.08
CA THR A 62 19.13 3.24 2.66
C THR A 62 18.65 3.01 1.23
N ARG A 63 19.41 2.27 0.44
CA ARG A 63 19.02 1.91 -0.92
C ARG A 63 17.84 0.95 -0.90
N GLN A 64 16.81 1.27 -1.66
CA GLN A 64 15.55 0.55 -1.67
C GLN A 64 15.56 -0.56 -2.74
N ASP A 65 16.45 -1.54 -2.56
CA ASP A 65 16.72 -2.61 -3.53
C ASP A 65 16.64 -4.02 -2.93
N ALA A 66 15.92 -4.17 -1.82
CA ALA A 66 15.65 -5.50 -1.25
C ALA A 66 15.11 -6.45 -2.32
N GLN A 67 15.61 -7.68 -2.34
CA GLN A 67 15.30 -8.65 -3.39
C GLN A 67 15.01 -10.03 -2.81
N VAL A 68 14.15 -10.74 -3.51
CA VAL A 68 13.94 -12.18 -3.31
C VAL A 68 14.13 -12.90 -4.65
N SER A 69 14.70 -14.09 -4.61
CA SER A 69 14.87 -14.91 -5.81
C SER A 69 14.06 -16.20 -5.67
N LYS A 70 13.32 -16.53 -6.72
CA LYS A 70 12.57 -17.78 -6.82
C LYS A 70 12.61 -18.30 -8.25
N ASP A 71 12.90 -19.57 -8.41
CA ASP A 71 12.91 -20.28 -9.70
C ASP A 71 13.80 -19.57 -10.76
N GLY A 72 14.94 -19.02 -10.33
CA GLY A 72 15.88 -18.30 -11.19
C GLY A 72 15.47 -16.88 -11.56
N ILE A 73 14.35 -16.39 -11.06
CA ILE A 73 13.87 -15.01 -11.25
C ILE A 73 14.12 -14.21 -9.97
N THR A 74 14.67 -13.02 -10.11
CA THR A 74 14.86 -12.07 -9.01
C THR A 74 13.78 -11.00 -9.04
N TYR A 75 13.12 -10.83 -7.92
CA TYR A 75 12.06 -9.84 -7.70
C TYR A 75 12.55 -8.77 -6.73
N ARG A 76 12.23 -7.53 -7.00
CA ARG A 76 12.38 -6.47 -6.00
C ARG A 76 11.21 -6.49 -5.04
N VAL A 77 11.50 -6.19 -3.78
CA VAL A 77 10.49 -6.06 -2.71
C VAL A 77 10.19 -4.58 -2.50
N GLY A 78 8.92 -4.25 -2.35
CA GLY A 78 8.45 -2.92 -2.01
C GLY A 78 7.04 -2.97 -1.46
N LEU A 79 6.65 -1.95 -0.72
CA LEU A 79 5.27 -1.75 -0.30
C LEU A 79 4.42 -1.28 -1.48
N MET A 80 3.11 -1.46 -1.39
CA MET A 80 2.18 -0.87 -2.36
C MET A 80 2.09 0.64 -2.14
N ASN A 81 1.85 1.36 -3.23
CA ASN A 81 1.36 2.72 -3.17
C ASN A 81 -0.11 2.70 -2.70
N VAL A 82 -0.43 3.41 -1.63
CA VAL A 82 -1.77 3.40 -0.99
C VAL A 82 -2.49 4.73 -1.10
N ALA A 83 -1.81 5.78 -1.58
CA ALA A 83 -2.36 7.08 -1.87
C ALA A 83 -1.89 7.59 -3.24
N GLU A 84 -2.58 8.58 -3.81
CA GLU A 84 -2.22 9.20 -5.09
C GLU A 84 -1.03 10.15 -4.96
N ASN A 85 -0.97 10.84 -3.83
CA ASN A 85 0.07 11.83 -3.55
C ASN A 85 0.95 11.37 -2.38
N ASP A 86 2.19 11.84 -2.34
CA ASP A 86 3.12 11.69 -1.23
C ASP A 86 3.89 13.01 -1.03
N PRO A 87 3.77 13.69 0.09
CA PRO A 87 2.91 13.38 1.24
C PRO A 87 1.40 13.61 0.96
N THR A 88 0.56 13.03 1.80
CA THR A 88 -0.89 13.13 1.67
C THR A 88 -1.57 13.39 3.00
N ASN A 89 -2.68 14.15 2.95
CA ASN A 89 -3.49 14.44 4.12
C ASN A 89 -4.73 13.55 4.28
N SER A 90 -4.81 12.48 3.52
CA SER A 90 -5.98 11.60 3.54
C SER A 90 -6.14 10.92 4.89
N TYR A 91 -6.73 11.64 5.81
CA TYR A 91 -7.06 11.17 7.13
C TYR A 91 -8.48 10.60 7.23
N ASN A 92 -9.35 10.96 6.30
CA ASN A 92 -10.77 10.64 6.37
C ASN A 92 -11.23 9.71 5.26
N ASP A 93 -12.10 8.85 5.61
CA ASP A 93 -12.79 7.74 4.98
C ASP A 93 -13.15 7.86 3.50
N SER A 94 -13.31 9.03 2.98
CA SER A 94 -13.66 9.25 1.57
C SER A 94 -12.46 9.31 0.64
N ASP A 95 -11.32 9.44 1.20
CA ASP A 95 -10.04 9.17 0.64
C ASP A 95 -9.77 9.64 -0.77
N ARG A 96 -9.97 10.93 -0.96
CA ARG A 96 -9.69 11.59 -2.23
C ARG A 96 -8.24 11.37 -2.66
N ASP A 97 -7.33 11.47 -1.71
CA ASP A 97 -5.90 11.41 -1.95
C ASP A 97 -5.37 9.98 -2.13
N ALA A 98 -6.20 8.98 -1.85
CA ALA A 98 -5.88 7.59 -2.17
C ALA A 98 -6.39 7.16 -3.55
N ARG A 99 -7.13 8.01 -4.26
CA ARG A 99 -7.52 7.77 -5.65
C ARG A 99 -6.27 7.66 -6.52
N GLY A 100 -6.33 6.79 -7.54
CA GLY A 100 -5.18 6.56 -8.39
C GLY A 100 -4.06 5.73 -7.77
N SER A 101 -4.15 5.36 -6.50
CA SER A 101 -3.18 4.49 -5.85
C SER A 101 -3.19 3.07 -6.41
N GLU A 102 -2.08 2.38 -6.27
CA GLU A 102 -1.97 0.96 -6.62
C GLU A 102 -2.98 0.12 -5.84
N TRP A 103 -3.17 0.43 -4.55
CA TRP A 103 -4.15 -0.25 -3.72
C TRP A 103 -5.56 -0.12 -4.28
N ASN A 104 -5.98 1.11 -4.59
CA ASN A 104 -7.31 1.36 -5.13
C ASN A 104 -7.51 0.75 -6.51
N ALA A 105 -6.47 0.72 -7.34
CA ALA A 105 -6.54 0.13 -8.67
C ALA A 105 -6.59 -1.41 -8.67
N ILE A 106 -6.02 -2.05 -7.63
CA ILE A 106 -5.83 -3.51 -7.62
C ILE A 106 -6.64 -4.19 -6.53
N ILE A 107 -6.60 -3.71 -5.29
CA ILE A 107 -7.19 -4.41 -4.16
C ILE A 107 -8.69 -4.14 -4.03
N LEU A 108 -9.10 -2.88 -4.14
CA LEU A 108 -10.52 -2.54 -4.01
C LEU A 108 -11.42 -3.23 -5.04
N PRO A 109 -11.05 -3.31 -6.33
CA PRO A 109 -11.87 -4.03 -7.30
C PRO A 109 -11.99 -5.53 -7.05
N LEU A 110 -11.05 -6.11 -6.30
CA LEU A 110 -11.11 -7.53 -5.93
C LEU A 110 -12.01 -7.80 -4.73
N HIS A 111 -12.39 -6.77 -3.98
CA HIS A 111 -13.19 -6.92 -2.77
C HIS A 111 -14.67 -7.14 -3.09
N ALA A 112 -15.29 -8.13 -2.46
CA ALA A 112 -16.69 -8.52 -2.70
C ALA A 112 -17.71 -7.40 -2.44
N ASN A 113 -17.37 -6.46 -1.54
CA ASN A 113 -18.20 -5.33 -1.16
C ASN A 113 -17.58 -3.99 -1.59
N ALA A 114 -16.77 -3.97 -2.66
CA ALA A 114 -16.25 -2.71 -3.16
C ALA A 114 -17.43 -1.76 -3.40
N PRO A 115 -17.45 -0.57 -2.77
CA PRO A 115 -18.59 0.33 -2.91
C PRO A 115 -18.76 0.74 -4.36
N SER A 116 -20.00 0.70 -4.85
CA SER A 116 -20.34 1.23 -6.18
C SER A 116 -20.01 2.73 -6.32
N SER A 117 -19.76 3.42 -5.20
CA SER A 117 -19.31 4.81 -5.14
C SER A 117 -17.84 5.03 -5.54
N PHE A 118 -17.07 3.98 -5.78
CA PHE A 118 -15.74 4.08 -6.41
C PHE A 118 -15.78 4.37 -7.92
N ALA A 119 -16.95 4.65 -8.50
CA ALA A 119 -17.00 5.36 -9.76
C ALA A 119 -16.38 6.76 -9.54
N TYR A 120 -15.14 6.91 -9.97
CA TYR A 120 -14.44 8.20 -9.93
C TYR A 120 -15.03 9.14 -10.99
N PRO A 121 -15.83 10.16 -10.63
CA PRO A 121 -16.47 11.04 -11.62
C PRO A 121 -15.45 11.76 -12.50
N GLU A 122 -14.25 12.04 -11.98
CA GLU A 122 -13.19 12.72 -12.70
C GLU A 122 -12.52 11.88 -13.79
N TYR A 123 -12.74 10.58 -13.79
CA TYR A 123 -12.23 9.66 -14.80
C TYR A 123 -13.36 9.10 -15.68
N ALA A 124 -14.55 9.68 -15.59
CA ALA A 124 -15.71 9.24 -16.40
C ALA A 124 -15.44 9.31 -17.90
N ASP A 125 -14.55 10.21 -18.32
CA ASP A 125 -14.16 10.42 -19.72
C ASP A 125 -12.90 9.63 -20.14
N ASP A 126 -12.31 8.84 -19.26
CA ASP A 126 -11.14 8.02 -19.59
C ASP A 126 -11.58 6.76 -20.37
N PRO A 127 -11.14 6.62 -21.64
CA PRO A 127 -11.53 5.49 -22.49
C PRO A 127 -10.85 4.16 -22.12
N THR A 128 -10.04 4.10 -21.06
CA THR A 128 -9.44 2.84 -20.63
C THR A 128 -10.49 1.87 -20.12
N PRO A 129 -10.30 0.54 -20.29
CA PRO A 129 -11.26 -0.46 -19.85
C PRO A 129 -11.61 -0.23 -18.39
N ASP A 130 -12.88 -0.01 -18.15
CA ASP A 130 -13.38 0.56 -16.93
C ASP A 130 -13.47 -0.48 -15.82
N TRP A 131 -12.32 -0.77 -15.18
CA TRP A 131 -12.30 -1.47 -13.90
C TRP A 131 -13.13 -0.75 -12.83
N ARG A 132 -13.48 0.52 -13.07
CA ARG A 132 -14.29 1.39 -12.22
C ARG A 132 -15.77 1.07 -12.29
N SER A 133 -16.22 0.46 -13.37
CA SER A 133 -17.58 -0.06 -13.51
C SER A 133 -17.71 -1.48 -12.96
N TYR A 134 -16.63 -2.06 -12.44
CA TYR A 134 -16.69 -3.37 -11.79
C TYR A 134 -17.58 -3.26 -10.55
N THR A 135 -18.80 -3.70 -10.69
CA THR A 135 -19.65 -3.98 -9.54
C THR A 135 -19.32 -5.40 -9.13
N PRO A 136 -18.74 -5.62 -7.94
CA PRO A 136 -18.53 -6.97 -7.48
C PRO A 136 -19.84 -7.72 -7.53
N ASP A 137 -19.82 -8.87 -8.16
CA ASP A 137 -20.98 -9.75 -8.26
C ASP A 137 -21.24 -10.54 -6.95
N GLY A 138 -20.60 -10.16 -5.86
CA GLY A 138 -20.60 -10.84 -4.58
C GLY A 138 -19.62 -12.03 -4.51
N ASN A 139 -18.88 -12.30 -5.58
CA ASN A 139 -17.92 -13.42 -5.65
C ASN A 139 -16.45 -12.96 -5.45
N GLY A 140 -16.23 -11.70 -5.09
CA GLY A 140 -14.89 -11.17 -4.80
C GLY A 140 -14.36 -11.65 -3.45
N PHE A 141 -13.12 -11.25 -3.14
CA PHE A 141 -12.51 -11.50 -1.84
C PHE A 141 -13.19 -10.70 -0.75
N THR A 142 -13.36 -11.32 0.42
CA THR A 142 -13.86 -10.67 1.63
C THR A 142 -12.74 -9.96 2.38
N ASP A 143 -13.08 -9.15 3.40
CA ASP A 143 -12.10 -8.61 4.33
C ASP A 143 -11.29 -9.70 5.04
N GLU A 144 -11.89 -10.86 5.32
CA GLU A 144 -11.19 -12.01 5.87
C GLU A 144 -10.17 -12.59 4.88
N ASP A 145 -10.52 -12.69 3.62
CA ASP A 145 -9.61 -13.21 2.58
C ASP A 145 -8.40 -12.30 2.36
N LEU A 146 -8.62 -10.99 2.37
CA LEU A 146 -7.60 -9.97 2.16
C LEU A 146 -6.90 -9.53 3.45
N HIS A 147 -7.45 -9.95 4.61
CA HIS A 147 -7.01 -9.50 5.92
C HIS A 147 -7.04 -7.97 6.06
N THR A 148 -8.18 -7.37 5.70
CA THR A 148 -8.33 -5.91 5.59
C THR A 148 -9.28 -5.32 6.64
N ASP A 149 -9.55 -6.02 7.72
CA ASP A 149 -10.31 -5.51 8.86
C ASP A 149 -9.62 -5.91 10.17
N SER A 150 -9.58 -4.98 11.13
CA SER A 150 -8.94 -5.18 12.43
C SER A 150 -9.54 -6.33 13.26
N SER A 151 -10.77 -6.74 12.96
CA SER A 151 -11.41 -7.88 13.60
C SER A 151 -10.77 -9.23 13.24
N TYR A 152 -10.00 -9.27 12.15
CA TYR A 152 -9.29 -10.49 11.71
C TYR A 152 -7.90 -10.65 12.31
N GLY A 153 -7.52 -9.78 13.24
CA GLY A 153 -6.33 -9.94 14.06
C GLY A 153 -5.02 -9.43 13.43
N ASP A 154 -3.94 -10.14 13.69
CA ASP A 154 -2.59 -9.71 13.34
C ASP A 154 -2.39 -9.60 11.83
N GLY A 155 -1.79 -8.50 11.39
CA GLY A 155 -1.50 -8.25 9.97
C GLY A 155 -2.64 -7.63 9.17
N ALA A 156 -3.78 -7.28 9.82
CA ALA A 156 -4.90 -6.63 9.14
C ALA A 156 -4.53 -5.27 8.54
N TYR A 157 -3.55 -4.57 9.11
CA TYR A 157 -3.07 -3.27 8.64
C TYR A 157 -1.82 -3.47 7.78
N GLN A 158 -1.83 -2.90 6.60
CA GLN A 158 -0.74 -3.05 5.65
C GLN A 158 -0.13 -1.68 5.36
N TRP A 159 1.16 -1.53 5.64
CA TRP A 159 1.90 -0.31 5.38
C TRP A 159 1.88 0.05 3.89
N GLY A 160 1.71 1.35 3.62
CA GLY A 160 1.97 1.97 2.33
C GLY A 160 3.33 2.63 2.28
N GLN A 161 3.65 3.20 1.12
CA GLN A 161 4.89 3.96 0.93
C GLN A 161 4.78 5.38 1.49
N GLU A 162 3.57 5.95 1.49
CA GLU A 162 3.31 7.38 1.60
C GLU A 162 3.39 7.89 3.03
N THR A 163 3.80 9.15 3.12
CA THR A 163 3.93 9.94 4.33
C THR A 163 2.65 10.73 4.60
N ASN A 164 2.31 10.90 5.88
CA ASN A 164 1.29 11.86 6.27
C ASN A 164 1.84 13.29 6.17
N ASP A 165 1.10 14.23 5.57
CA ASP A 165 1.55 15.60 5.32
C ASP A 165 1.54 16.50 6.56
N THR A 166 0.70 16.16 7.54
CA THR A 166 0.60 16.90 8.80
C THR A 166 1.50 16.34 9.89
N ASN A 167 1.97 15.11 9.71
CA ASN A 167 2.80 14.39 10.66
C ASN A 167 3.84 13.55 9.89
N THR A 168 4.92 14.19 9.51
CA THR A 168 5.91 13.64 8.56
C THR A 168 6.69 12.43 9.07
N ASP A 169 6.60 12.15 10.37
CA ASP A 169 7.10 10.92 11.00
C ASP A 169 6.09 9.75 10.96
N SER A 170 4.92 9.99 10.39
CA SER A 170 3.86 8.98 10.28
C SER A 170 3.69 8.49 8.85
N ARG A 171 3.26 7.25 8.70
CA ARG A 171 3.07 6.58 7.41
C ARG A 171 1.64 6.09 7.28
N LEU A 172 1.16 6.09 6.04
CA LEU A 172 -0.16 5.57 5.73
C LEU A 172 -0.18 4.05 5.74
N PHE A 173 -1.33 3.52 6.02
CA PHE A 173 -1.63 2.10 5.86
C PHE A 173 -3.08 1.86 5.46
N ARG A 174 -3.37 0.68 4.97
CA ARG A 174 -4.69 0.22 4.54
C ARG A 174 -5.18 -0.94 5.38
N GLY A 175 -6.50 -1.16 5.37
CA GLY A 175 -7.12 -2.33 5.95
C GLY A 175 -7.57 -2.17 7.39
N TYR A 176 -7.67 -0.95 7.92
CA TYR A 176 -8.07 -0.73 9.32
C TYR A 176 -9.57 -0.97 9.55
N TYR A 177 -10.40 -0.44 8.67
CA TYR A 177 -11.87 -0.55 8.70
C TYR A 177 -12.38 -1.12 7.37
N GLY A 178 -11.80 -2.24 6.92
CA GLY A 178 -12.08 -2.82 5.63
C GLY A 178 -11.08 -2.36 4.55
N ALA A 179 -11.19 -2.95 3.37
CA ALA A 179 -10.26 -2.73 2.26
C ALA A 179 -10.19 -1.26 1.80
N SER A 180 -11.26 -0.49 1.99
CA SER A 180 -11.30 0.94 1.65
C SER A 180 -10.68 1.85 2.72
N GLY A 181 -10.53 1.35 3.95
CA GLY A 181 -10.04 2.16 5.07
C GLY A 181 -8.58 2.59 4.89
N VAL A 182 -8.32 3.88 5.09
CA VAL A 182 -6.98 4.47 5.17
C VAL A 182 -6.80 5.09 6.53
N TYR A 183 -5.61 4.95 7.07
CA TYR A 183 -5.21 5.56 8.32
C TYR A 183 -3.71 5.84 8.33
N TYR A 184 -3.18 6.42 9.40
CA TYR A 184 -1.74 6.59 9.58
C TYR A 184 -1.31 6.27 11.01
N PHE A 185 -0.06 5.86 11.14
CA PHE A 185 0.62 5.67 12.43
C PHE A 185 2.07 6.12 12.35
N ASN A 186 2.67 6.30 13.52
CA ASN A 186 4.10 6.57 13.62
C ASN A 186 4.89 5.46 12.92
N SER A 187 5.91 5.85 12.19
CA SER A 187 6.71 4.92 11.37
C SER A 187 7.44 3.86 12.19
N SER A 188 7.73 4.14 13.46
CA SER A 188 8.35 3.18 14.40
C SER A 188 7.36 2.17 15.01
N ASP A 189 6.06 2.39 14.84
CA ASP A 189 5.06 1.50 15.42
C ASP A 189 5.12 0.09 14.83
N ALA A 190 5.28 -0.91 15.69
CA ALA A 190 5.37 -2.32 15.32
C ALA A 190 4.35 -3.17 16.09
N TYR A 191 3.10 -2.74 16.11
CA TYR A 191 2.04 -3.51 16.75
C TYR A 191 1.68 -4.77 15.96
N SER A 192 1.11 -5.76 16.65
CA SER A 192 0.74 -7.06 16.08
C SER A 192 -0.22 -6.98 14.89
N TYR A 193 -0.92 -5.87 14.73
CA TYR A 193 -1.90 -5.68 13.64
C TYR A 193 -1.28 -5.28 12.29
N ARG A 194 0.02 -4.98 12.23
CA ARG A 194 0.65 -4.40 11.04
C ARG A 194 1.62 -5.40 10.40
N GLY A 195 1.46 -5.58 9.14
CA GLY A 195 2.30 -6.45 8.32
C GLY A 195 2.74 -5.77 7.04
#